data_38690c2412ebd9c9a5953031d87efa6e
#
_entry.id   38690c2412ebd9c9a5953031d87efa6e
#
_cell.length_a   1.000
_cell.length_b   1.000
_cell.length_c   1.000
_cell.angle_alpha   90.00
_cell.angle_beta   90.00
_cell.angle_gamma   90.00
#
_symmetry.space_group_name_H-M   'P 1'
#
loop_
_entity.id
_entity.type
_entity.pdbx_description
1 polymer ?
#
loop_
_entity_poly.entity_id
_entity_poly.type
_entity_poly.pdbx_seq_one_letter_code
_entity_poly.pdbx_strand_id
1 'polypeptide(L)'
;MLEGRPLKGYDLERLKEFLKSMDLDYDTGIEYSICLEDEDYRIIAAGSVEENVLKCIAISPDHQGEGLSGTIISHLTQYEFEKGRSHLLMYTKPK
;
A
#
# COMPACT_ATOMS: atom_id res chain seq x y z
N MET A 1 -9.00 9.30 1.71
CA MET A 1 -8.30 8.01 1.63
C MET A 1 -8.75 7.28 0.38
N LEU A 2 -7.81 6.87 -0.44
CA LEU A 2 -8.09 6.03 -1.60
C LEU A 2 -8.17 4.59 -1.15
N GLU A 3 -9.36 4.01 -1.22
CA GLU A 3 -9.56 2.64 -0.79
C GLU A 3 -9.47 1.66 -1.93
N GLY A 4 -8.84 0.64 -1.64
CA GLY A 4 -8.82 -0.73 -1.95
C GLY A 4 -9.48 -1.31 -3.11
N ARG A 5 -9.36 -0.86 -4.23
CA ARG A 5 -9.55 -1.58 -5.48
C ARG A 5 -8.20 -1.56 -6.18
N PRO A 6 -7.94 -2.46 -7.11
CA PRO A 6 -6.80 -2.22 -7.95
C PRO A 6 -6.94 -0.81 -8.50
N LEU A 7 -6.02 0.07 -8.15
CA LEU A 7 -6.06 1.45 -8.63
C LEU A 7 -5.86 1.44 -10.15
N LYS A 8 -6.55 2.35 -10.82
CA LYS A 8 -6.51 2.44 -12.28
C LYS A 8 -6.32 3.89 -12.71
N GLY A 9 -5.82 4.07 -13.92
CA GLY A 9 -5.70 5.38 -14.52
C GLY A 9 -4.82 6.31 -13.72
N TYR A 10 -5.30 7.50 -13.46
CA TYR A 10 -4.54 8.54 -12.79
C TYR A 10 -4.10 8.15 -11.37
N ASP A 11 -4.98 7.48 -10.64
CA ASP A 11 -4.67 7.06 -9.28
C ASP A 11 -3.54 6.03 -9.26
N LEU A 12 -3.54 5.11 -10.23
CA LEU A 12 -2.46 4.15 -10.35
C LEU A 12 -1.13 4.84 -10.68
N GLU A 13 -1.15 5.82 -11.56
CA GLU A 13 0.06 6.58 -11.89
C GLU A 13 0.59 7.32 -10.67
N ARG A 14 -0.29 7.91 -9.87
CA ARG A 14 0.10 8.58 -8.62
C ARG A 14 0.77 7.59 -7.66
N LEU A 15 0.20 6.40 -7.52
CA LEU A 15 0.80 5.36 -6.67
C LEU A 15 2.16 4.94 -7.18
N LYS A 16 2.29 4.73 -8.48
CA LYS A 16 3.58 4.35 -9.08
C LYS A 16 4.65 5.41 -8.83
N GLU A 17 4.30 6.68 -8.98
CA GLU A 17 5.22 7.78 -8.72
C GLU A 17 5.63 7.83 -7.25
N PHE A 18 4.68 7.64 -6.35
CA PHE A 18 4.97 7.62 -4.93
C PHE A 18 5.93 6.49 -4.56
N LEU A 19 5.66 5.28 -5.06
CA LEU A 19 6.54 4.14 -4.79
C LEU A 19 7.93 4.36 -5.37
N LYS A 20 8.02 4.93 -6.56
CA LYS A 20 9.30 5.21 -7.19
C LYS A 20 10.12 6.20 -6.35
N SER A 21 9.47 7.20 -5.75
CA SER A 21 10.14 8.16 -4.88
C SER A 21 10.68 7.49 -3.61
N MET A 22 10.13 6.34 -3.24
CA MET A 22 10.55 5.54 -2.10
C MET A 22 11.45 4.37 -2.51
N ASP A 23 11.94 4.38 -3.74
CA ASP A 23 12.82 3.34 -4.30
C ASP A 23 12.14 1.96 -4.34
N LEU A 24 10.84 1.95 -4.61
CA LEU A 24 10.04 0.74 -4.75
C LEU A 24 9.39 0.70 -6.13
N ASP A 25 9.16 -0.51 -6.62
CA ASP A 25 8.48 -0.72 -7.89
C ASP A 25 7.08 -1.28 -7.66
N TYR A 26 6.12 -0.80 -8.45
CA TYR A 26 4.79 -1.36 -8.45
C TYR A 26 4.81 -2.70 -9.22
N ASP A 27 4.29 -3.73 -8.58
CA ASP A 27 4.27 -5.08 -9.16
C ASP A 27 2.97 -5.29 -9.95
N THR A 28 3.08 -5.85 -11.14
CA THR A 28 1.91 -6.08 -11.99
C THR A 28 0.94 -7.13 -11.46
N GLY A 29 1.37 -7.96 -10.50
CA GLY A 29 0.51 -8.97 -9.88
C GLY A 29 -0.33 -8.46 -8.74
N ILE A 30 -0.23 -7.18 -8.39
CA ILE A 30 -0.97 -6.62 -7.25
C ILE A 30 -2.46 -6.62 -7.54
N GLU A 31 -3.25 -7.18 -6.60
CA GLU A 31 -4.70 -7.27 -6.75
C GLU A 31 -5.45 -6.20 -5.97
N TYR A 32 -4.82 -5.57 -4.97
CA TYR A 32 -5.47 -4.61 -4.11
C TYR A 32 -4.44 -3.65 -3.55
N SER A 33 -4.79 -2.38 -3.50
CA SER A 33 -3.92 -1.36 -2.94
C SER A 33 -4.72 -0.38 -2.12
N ILE A 34 -4.09 0.20 -1.11
CA ILE A 34 -4.66 1.27 -0.32
C ILE A 34 -3.65 2.41 -0.26
N CYS A 35 -4.14 3.62 -0.37
CA CYS A 35 -3.33 4.82 -0.26
C CYS A 35 -3.97 5.77 0.74
N LEU A 36 -3.17 6.34 1.60
CA LEU A 36 -3.59 7.42 2.49
C LEU A 36 -3.12 8.74 1.90
N GLU A 37 -3.97 9.75 1.97
CA GLU A 37 -3.69 11.07 1.40
C GLU A 37 -3.71 12.13 2.49
N ASP A 38 -2.93 13.20 2.30
CA ASP A 38 -2.99 14.36 3.18
C ASP A 38 -4.09 15.33 2.74
N GLU A 39 -4.15 16.50 3.37
CA GLU A 39 -5.15 17.52 3.07
C GLU A 39 -5.06 18.05 1.64
N ASP A 40 -3.88 17.96 1.03
CA ASP A 40 -3.63 18.40 -0.34
C ASP A 40 -3.78 17.26 -1.35
N TYR A 41 -4.36 16.14 -0.94
CA TYR A 41 -4.56 14.95 -1.77
C TYR A 41 -3.25 14.31 -2.26
N ARG A 42 -2.16 14.50 -1.54
CA ARG A 42 -0.90 13.85 -1.84
C ARG A 42 -0.85 12.50 -1.12
N ILE A 43 -0.38 11.48 -1.81
CA ILE A 43 -0.22 10.16 -1.19
C ILE A 43 0.91 10.24 -0.18
N ILE A 44 0.62 9.89 1.07
CA ILE A 44 1.59 9.92 2.16
C ILE A 44 1.92 8.52 2.67
N ALA A 45 1.09 7.54 2.34
CA ALA A 45 1.32 6.15 2.71
C ALA A 45 0.59 5.24 1.74
N ALA A 46 1.14 4.06 1.51
CA ALA A 46 0.53 3.09 0.61
C ALA A 46 0.88 1.68 1.04
N GLY A 47 0.04 0.74 0.64
CA GLY A 47 0.31 -0.67 0.82
C GLY A 47 -0.50 -1.47 -0.20
N SER A 48 -0.03 -2.67 -0.51
CA SER A 48 -0.65 -3.49 -1.55
C SER A 48 -0.61 -4.95 -1.16
N VAL A 49 -1.44 -5.76 -1.81
CA VAL A 49 -1.40 -7.20 -1.64
C VAL A 49 -1.38 -7.89 -2.98
N GLU A 50 -0.68 -9.00 -3.01
CA GLU A 50 -0.70 -9.96 -4.10
C GLU A 50 -0.90 -11.33 -3.46
N GLU A 51 -2.08 -11.93 -3.71
CA GLU A 51 -2.50 -13.16 -3.04
C GLU A 51 -2.44 -12.99 -1.52
N ASN A 52 -1.60 -13.73 -0.82
CA ASN A 52 -1.46 -13.62 0.63
C ASN A 52 -0.22 -12.84 1.07
N VAL A 53 0.39 -12.09 0.15
CA VAL A 53 1.61 -11.33 0.42
C VAL A 53 1.30 -9.85 0.50
N LEU A 54 1.67 -9.24 1.62
CA LEU A 54 1.60 -7.78 1.80
C LEU A 54 2.90 -7.20 1.26
N LYS A 55 2.81 -6.26 0.34
CA LYS A 55 4.00 -5.71 -0.34
C LYS A 55 3.79 -4.25 -0.71
N CYS A 56 4.86 -3.61 -1.14
CA CYS A 56 4.85 -2.21 -1.54
C CYS A 56 4.33 -1.30 -0.43
N ILE A 57 4.65 -1.63 0.82
CA ILE A 57 4.27 -0.80 1.97
C ILE A 57 5.26 0.33 2.09
N ALA A 58 4.79 1.56 1.99
CA ALA A 58 5.64 2.74 2.00
C ALA A 58 4.96 3.88 2.77
N ILE A 59 5.74 4.57 3.57
CA ILE A 59 5.29 5.73 4.34
C ILE A 59 6.20 6.90 3.97
N SER A 60 5.61 8.04 3.62
CA SER A 60 6.38 9.24 3.33
C SER A 60 7.30 9.58 4.51
N PRO A 61 8.56 9.97 4.27
CA PRO A 61 9.48 10.33 5.36
C PRO A 61 8.93 11.41 6.29
N ASP A 62 8.12 12.32 5.78
CA ASP A 62 7.55 13.42 6.59
C ASP A 62 6.46 12.92 7.54
N HIS A 63 5.99 11.71 7.37
CA HIS A 63 4.88 11.14 8.14
C HIS A 63 5.25 9.87 8.91
N GLN A 64 6.52 9.52 8.93
CA GLN A 64 6.98 8.39 9.72
C GLN A 64 6.80 8.69 11.20
N GLY A 65 6.47 7.67 11.97
CA GLY A 65 6.21 7.84 13.40
C GLY A 65 4.77 8.22 13.75
N GLU A 66 3.89 8.36 12.77
CA GLU A 66 2.49 8.70 12.99
C GLU A 66 1.58 7.46 13.05
N GLY A 67 2.16 6.26 13.03
CA GLY A 67 1.37 5.03 13.09
C GLY A 67 0.69 4.65 11.78
N LEU A 68 1.07 5.26 10.66
CA LEU A 68 0.41 5.01 9.39
C LEU A 68 0.65 3.61 8.86
N SER A 69 1.82 3.02 9.14
CA SER A 69 2.09 1.65 8.74
C SER A 69 1.12 0.67 9.38
N GLY A 70 0.79 0.86 10.66
CA GLY A 70 -0.21 0.05 11.35
C GLY A 70 -1.58 0.17 10.71
N THR A 71 -1.97 1.37 10.34
CA THR A 71 -3.24 1.62 9.64
C THR A 71 -3.28 0.89 8.31
N ILE A 72 -2.22 0.99 7.51
CA ILE A 72 -2.11 0.31 6.22
C ILE A 72 -2.20 -1.20 6.42
N ILE A 73 -1.43 -1.75 7.34
CA ILE A 73 -1.39 -3.20 7.58
C ILE A 73 -2.75 -3.71 8.06
N SER A 74 -3.44 -2.94 8.92
CA SER A 74 -4.78 -3.31 9.38
C SER A 74 -5.78 -3.42 8.23
N HIS A 75 -5.76 -2.44 7.32
CA HIS A 75 -6.65 -2.47 6.16
C HIS A 75 -6.34 -3.66 5.24
N LEU A 76 -5.07 -3.93 4.99
CA LEU A 76 -4.67 -5.04 4.13
C LEU A 76 -5.02 -6.38 4.77
N THR A 77 -4.82 -6.50 6.08
CA THR A 77 -5.18 -7.73 6.83
C THR A 77 -6.69 -7.96 6.77
N GLN A 78 -7.48 -6.92 6.94
CA GLN A 78 -8.94 -7.01 6.84
C GLN A 78 -9.36 -7.52 5.45
N TYR A 79 -8.76 -6.97 4.40
CA TYR A 79 -9.03 -7.42 3.04
C TYR A 79 -8.72 -8.90 2.88
N GLU A 80 -7.57 -9.34 3.40
CA GLU A 80 -7.15 -10.74 3.29
C GLU A 80 -8.11 -11.68 4.03
N PHE A 81 -8.56 -11.30 5.22
CA PHE A 81 -9.53 -12.10 5.97
C PHE A 81 -10.87 -12.20 5.23
N GLU A 82 -11.31 -11.12 4.59
CA GLU A 82 -12.54 -11.14 3.81
C GLU A 82 -12.42 -12.05 2.59
N LYS A 83 -11.21 -12.29 2.10
CA LYS A 83 -10.96 -13.27 1.04
C LYS A 83 -10.74 -14.69 1.55
N GLY A 84 -10.83 -14.90 2.87
CA GLY A 84 -10.63 -16.21 3.49
C GLY A 84 -9.17 -16.62 3.64
N ARG A 85 -8.26 -15.66 3.57
CA ARG A 85 -6.82 -15.92 3.70
C ARG A 85 -6.38 -15.65 5.12
N SER A 86 -5.87 -16.66 5.81
CA SER A 86 -5.44 -16.53 7.20
C SER A 86 -3.93 -16.57 7.39
N HIS A 87 -3.19 -17.01 6.37
CA HIS A 87 -1.73 -17.03 6.41
C HIS A 87 -1.21 -15.89 5.55
N LEU A 88 -0.68 -14.85 6.21
CA LEU A 88 -0.22 -13.66 5.53
C LEU A 88 1.30 -13.59 5.61
N LEU A 89 1.91 -13.22 4.50
CA LEU A 89 3.34 -12.96 4.42
C LEU A 89 3.56 -11.49 4.16
N MET A 90 4.60 -10.94 4.75
CA MET A 90 4.99 -9.55 4.48
C MET A 90 6.32 -9.55 3.75
N TYR A 91 6.31 -8.98 2.55
CA TYR A 91 7.52 -8.83 1.76
C TYR A 91 8.18 -7.51 2.10
N THR A 92 9.42 -7.56 2.54
CA THR A 92 10.20 -6.35 2.79
C THR A 92 11.44 -6.42 1.90
N LYS A 93 11.74 -5.28 1.26
CA LYS A 93 12.91 -5.19 0.43
C LYS A 93 14.16 -5.17 1.32
N PRO A 94 15.14 -6.06 1.10
CA PRO A 94 16.37 -6.02 1.90
C PRO A 94 17.11 -4.71 1.63
N LYS A 95 17.68 -4.18 2.67
CA LYS A 95 18.52 -2.99 2.54
C LYS A 95 19.96 -3.39 2.30
#